data_f64d748113e34ba0cfd9cb8cdfbac7e7
#
_entry.id   f64d748113e34ba0cfd9cb8cdfbac7e7
#
_cell.length_a   1.000
_cell.length_b   1.000
_cell.length_c   1.000
_cell.angle_alpha   90.00
_cell.angle_beta   90.00
_cell.angle_gamma   90.00
#
_symmetry.space_group_name_H-M   'P 1'
#
loop_
_entity.id
_entity.type
_entity.pdbx_description
1 polymer ?
#
loop_
_entity_poly.entity_id
_entity_poly.type
_entity_poly.pdbx_seq_one_letter_code
_entity_poly.pdbx_strand_id
1 'polypeptide(L)'
;MSYRTIGTLFITLMIAGSLSVMTGCSGPRMYQMDSGARTAGAEGQLLIENDDNGNQLLNLTVAHLPLPSALEESMATYVVWVSPEEGTGSYNMGQLRLTDERTGELNFTSPFPAFEIVVTAEVEPTVMAPSNQVVLRRQVTPGR
;
A
#
# COMPACT_ATOMS: atom_id res chain seq x y z
N MET A 1 3.36 -74.88 42.62
CA MET A 1 2.99 -73.46 42.90
C MET A 1 3.48 -72.64 41.79
N SER A 2 2.56 -72.18 40.92
CA SER A 2 2.86 -71.41 39.69
C SER A 2 2.69 -69.97 39.99
N TYR A 3 3.73 -69.14 39.73
CA TYR A 3 3.61 -67.73 39.73
C TYR A 3 3.62 -67.27 38.27
N ARG A 4 2.46 -66.77 37.81
CA ARG A 4 2.27 -66.17 36.52
C ARG A 4 2.75 -64.73 36.58
N THR A 5 3.83 -64.46 35.87
CA THR A 5 4.37 -63.10 35.69
C THR A 5 3.54 -62.37 34.62
N ILE A 6 2.83 -61.31 35.01
CA ILE A 6 2.05 -60.45 34.13
C ILE A 6 3.04 -59.41 33.57
N GLY A 7 3.36 -59.52 32.29
CA GLY A 7 4.17 -58.53 31.58
C GLY A 7 3.33 -57.28 31.28
N THR A 8 3.71 -56.19 31.87
CA THR A 8 3.09 -54.88 31.60
C THR A 8 3.68 -54.32 30.31
N LEU A 9 2.86 -54.29 29.27
CA LEU A 9 3.20 -53.71 27.98
C LEU A 9 3.06 -52.17 28.05
N PHE A 10 4.17 -51.45 28.12
CA PHE A 10 4.18 -49.98 27.98
C PHE A 10 4.04 -49.63 26.52
N ILE A 11 2.87 -49.19 26.11
CA ILE A 11 2.62 -48.56 24.79
C ILE A 11 3.04 -47.11 24.93
N THR A 12 4.22 -46.78 24.41
CA THR A 12 4.69 -45.40 24.28
C THR A 12 4.01 -44.78 23.06
N LEU A 13 2.98 -43.95 23.28
CA LEU A 13 2.31 -43.17 22.23
C LEU A 13 3.20 -42.00 21.85
N MET A 14 3.92 -42.10 20.72
CA MET A 14 4.65 -41.01 20.08
C MET A 14 3.63 -40.08 19.40
N ILE A 15 3.32 -38.95 20.05
CA ILE A 15 2.57 -37.85 19.43
C ILE A 15 3.56 -37.07 18.56
N ALA A 16 3.59 -37.36 17.27
CA ALA A 16 4.30 -36.55 16.28
C ALA A 16 3.51 -35.26 16.10
N GLY A 17 3.89 -34.21 16.80
CA GLY A 17 3.37 -32.86 16.59
C GLY A 17 3.81 -32.32 15.23
N SER A 18 2.89 -32.34 14.26
CA SER A 18 3.08 -31.68 12.96
C SER A 18 3.09 -30.16 13.19
N LEU A 19 4.26 -29.54 13.21
CA LEU A 19 4.39 -28.08 13.10
C LEU A 19 3.96 -27.68 11.69
N SER A 20 2.70 -27.32 11.51
CA SER A 20 2.23 -26.68 10.28
C SER A 20 2.82 -25.27 10.24
N VAL A 21 3.89 -25.11 9.48
CA VAL A 21 4.41 -23.79 9.12
C VAL A 21 3.39 -23.16 8.16
N MET A 22 2.52 -22.30 8.69
CA MET A 22 1.67 -21.46 7.86
C MET A 22 2.58 -20.41 7.19
N THR A 23 3.04 -20.69 5.99
CA THR A 23 3.56 -19.66 5.09
C THR A 23 2.39 -18.76 4.73
N GLY A 24 2.26 -17.66 5.45
CA GLY A 24 1.29 -16.63 5.14
C GLY A 24 1.67 -15.96 3.84
N CYS A 25 1.08 -16.38 2.72
CA CYS A 25 1.02 -15.54 1.53
C CYS A 25 0.21 -14.30 1.93
N SER A 26 0.88 -13.17 2.11
CA SER A 26 0.18 -11.89 2.24
C SER A 26 -0.43 -11.54 0.89
N GLY A 27 -1.74 -11.73 0.77
CA GLY A 27 -2.50 -11.37 -0.43
C GLY A 27 -2.50 -9.86 -0.69
N PRO A 28 -3.11 -9.43 -1.81
CA PRO A 28 -3.25 -8.02 -2.15
C PRO A 28 -3.89 -7.22 -1.01
N ARG A 29 -3.36 -6.03 -0.74
CA ARG A 29 -3.88 -5.11 0.28
C ARG A 29 -4.50 -3.90 -0.39
N MET A 30 -5.71 -3.53 0.04
CA MET A 30 -6.42 -2.38 -0.50
C MET A 30 -6.56 -1.31 0.58
N TYR A 31 -6.22 -0.08 0.23
CA TYR A 31 -6.34 1.10 1.08
C TYR A 31 -7.23 2.14 0.41
N GLN A 32 -8.11 2.75 1.21
CA GLN A 32 -8.80 3.98 0.80
C GLN A 32 -7.92 5.17 1.12
N MET A 33 -7.84 6.11 0.17
CA MET A 33 -7.12 7.37 0.37
C MET A 33 -8.01 8.35 1.12
N ASP A 34 -7.41 9.12 2.02
CA ASP A 34 -8.10 10.20 2.72
C ASP A 34 -8.04 11.47 1.87
N SER A 35 -9.19 12.08 1.60
CA SER A 35 -9.30 13.31 0.82
C SER A 35 -9.06 14.55 1.69
N GLY A 36 -8.46 15.58 1.10
CA GLY A 36 -8.31 16.89 1.73
C GLY A 36 -9.65 17.63 1.85
N ALA A 37 -9.70 18.64 2.73
CA ALA A 37 -10.92 19.44 2.94
C ALA A 37 -11.40 20.15 1.64
N ARG A 38 -10.48 20.54 0.76
CA ARG A 38 -10.78 21.19 -0.54
C ARG A 38 -11.20 20.20 -1.63
N THR A 39 -11.05 18.90 -1.39
CA THR A 39 -11.33 17.81 -2.33
C THR A 39 -12.21 16.73 -1.70
N ALA A 40 -13.11 17.10 -0.82
CA ALA A 40 -13.94 16.20 -0.01
C ALA A 40 -14.79 15.19 -0.81
N GLY A 41 -15.00 15.42 -2.11
CA GLY A 41 -15.67 14.47 -3.01
C GLY A 41 -14.71 13.57 -3.80
N ALA A 42 -13.39 13.76 -3.66
CA ALA A 42 -12.39 12.94 -4.34
C ALA A 42 -12.27 11.58 -3.66
N GLU A 43 -12.17 10.55 -4.46
CA GLU A 43 -11.98 9.17 -4.02
C GLU A 43 -10.66 8.63 -4.56
N GLY A 44 -9.94 7.88 -3.74
CA GLY A 44 -8.72 7.20 -4.13
C GLY A 44 -8.64 5.82 -3.54
N GLN A 45 -8.26 4.84 -4.33
CA GLN A 45 -7.99 3.48 -3.90
C GLN A 45 -6.56 3.10 -4.28
N LEU A 46 -5.84 2.53 -3.33
CA LEU A 46 -4.50 2.01 -3.51
C LEU A 46 -4.51 0.51 -3.31
N LEU A 47 -4.24 -0.24 -4.37
CA LEU A 47 -4.00 -1.67 -4.33
C LEU A 47 -2.50 -1.90 -4.24
N ILE A 48 -2.07 -2.74 -3.29
CA ILE A 48 -0.67 -3.10 -3.09
C ILE A 48 -0.52 -4.62 -3.16
N GLU A 49 0.34 -5.07 -4.06
CA GLU A 49 0.78 -6.45 -4.19
C GLU A 49 2.29 -6.53 -3.96
N ASN A 50 2.78 -7.64 -3.43
CA ASN A 50 4.21 -7.86 -3.31
C ASN A 50 4.70 -8.68 -4.50
N ASP A 51 5.85 -8.31 -5.08
CA ASP A 51 6.54 -9.13 -6.05
C ASP A 51 7.45 -10.18 -5.37
N ASP A 52 7.98 -11.11 -6.16
CA ASP A 52 8.87 -12.18 -5.67
C ASP A 52 10.21 -11.64 -5.13
N ASN A 53 10.56 -10.39 -5.40
CA ASN A 53 11.78 -9.72 -4.96
C ASN A 53 11.59 -8.87 -3.71
N GLY A 54 10.38 -8.81 -3.17
CA GLY A 54 10.05 -8.03 -1.97
C GLY A 54 9.73 -6.55 -2.24
N ASN A 55 9.62 -6.14 -3.52
CA ASN A 55 9.08 -4.83 -3.85
C ASN A 55 7.56 -4.85 -3.77
N GLN A 56 6.99 -3.69 -3.55
CA GLN A 56 5.55 -3.49 -3.62
C GLN A 56 5.18 -2.96 -5.01
N LEU A 57 4.22 -3.63 -5.64
CA LEU A 57 3.55 -3.17 -6.86
C LEU A 57 2.32 -2.40 -6.43
N LEU A 58 2.21 -1.15 -6.85
CA LEU A 58 1.15 -0.25 -6.44
C LEU A 58 0.32 0.14 -7.66
N ASN A 59 -1.00 -0.03 -7.53
CA ASN A 59 -1.97 0.52 -8.46
C ASN A 59 -2.81 1.54 -7.71
N LEU A 60 -2.69 2.81 -8.08
CA LEU A 60 -3.50 3.90 -7.57
C LEU A 60 -4.57 4.23 -8.59
N THR A 61 -5.85 4.12 -8.19
CA THR A 61 -7.00 4.62 -8.94
C THR A 61 -7.64 5.78 -8.21
N VAL A 62 -8.06 6.80 -8.95
CA VAL A 62 -8.73 7.98 -8.40
C VAL A 62 -10.00 8.29 -9.18
N ALA A 63 -10.97 8.89 -8.49
CA ALA A 63 -12.21 9.37 -9.09
C ALA A 63 -12.61 10.73 -8.48
N HIS A 64 -13.38 11.49 -9.25
CA HIS A 64 -13.97 12.77 -8.81
C HIS A 64 -12.94 13.83 -8.38
N LEU A 65 -11.69 13.74 -8.83
CA LEU A 65 -10.70 14.79 -8.61
C LEU A 65 -11.11 16.05 -9.39
N PRO A 66 -11.06 17.25 -8.77
CA PRO A 66 -11.24 18.51 -9.52
C PRO A 66 -10.14 18.67 -10.55
N LEU A 67 -10.28 19.62 -11.48
CA LEU A 67 -9.14 20.02 -12.31
C LEU A 67 -8.10 20.69 -11.39
N PRO A 68 -6.79 20.50 -11.64
CA PRO A 68 -5.73 21.13 -10.82
C PRO A 68 -5.90 22.64 -10.71
N SER A 69 -6.24 23.32 -11.82
CA SER A 69 -6.47 24.77 -11.87
C SER A 69 -7.68 25.24 -11.06
N ALA A 70 -8.60 24.35 -10.67
CA ALA A 70 -9.71 24.70 -9.77
C ALA A 70 -9.26 24.81 -8.30
N LEU A 71 -8.11 24.24 -7.94
CA LEU A 71 -7.50 24.38 -6.63
C LEU A 71 -6.69 25.66 -6.52
N GLU A 72 -5.89 25.92 -7.55
CA GLU A 72 -5.09 27.12 -7.73
C GLU A 72 -4.80 27.31 -9.22
N GLU A 73 -4.94 28.51 -9.76
CA GLU A 73 -4.87 28.82 -11.18
C GLU A 73 -3.56 28.35 -11.83
N SER A 74 -2.46 28.40 -11.09
CA SER A 74 -1.13 27.99 -11.55
C SER A 74 -0.94 26.47 -11.65
N MET A 75 -1.81 25.67 -11.03
CA MET A 75 -1.69 24.21 -11.02
C MET A 75 -2.17 23.62 -12.35
N ALA A 76 -1.34 22.75 -12.93
CA ALA A 76 -1.59 22.16 -14.24
C ALA A 76 -1.74 20.64 -14.22
N THR A 77 -1.26 19.97 -13.17
CA THR A 77 -1.22 18.50 -13.12
C THR A 77 -1.33 17.97 -11.71
N TYR A 78 -1.51 16.66 -11.59
CA TYR A 78 -1.35 15.92 -10.33
C TYR A 78 -0.09 15.06 -10.37
N VAL A 79 0.60 15.01 -9.24
CA VAL A 79 1.79 14.17 -9.03
C VAL A 79 1.59 13.30 -7.82
N VAL A 80 2.02 12.04 -7.93
CA VAL A 80 2.00 11.05 -6.85
C VAL A 80 3.37 10.99 -6.20
N TRP A 81 3.39 11.02 -4.88
CA TRP A 81 4.59 11.00 -4.06
C TRP A 81 4.56 9.84 -3.09
N VAL A 82 5.74 9.27 -2.82
CA VAL A 82 5.96 8.32 -1.73
C VAL A 82 7.02 8.89 -0.80
N SER A 83 6.69 8.98 0.49
CA SER A 83 7.59 9.41 1.55
C SER A 83 7.80 8.25 2.51
N PRO A 84 8.99 7.62 2.56
CA PRO A 84 9.27 6.52 3.48
C PRO A 84 9.07 6.95 4.94
N GLU A 85 8.60 6.05 5.78
CA GLU A 85 8.52 6.29 7.23
C GLU A 85 9.92 6.44 7.85
N GLU A 86 10.86 5.61 7.38
CA GLU A 86 12.27 5.73 7.73
C GLU A 86 13.03 6.42 6.60
N GLY A 87 13.44 7.66 6.82
CA GLY A 87 14.19 8.43 5.83
C GLY A 87 13.73 9.87 5.75
N THR A 88 14.31 10.58 4.80
CA THR A 88 13.98 11.98 4.55
C THR A 88 13.62 12.19 3.09
N GLY A 89 12.58 12.98 2.87
CA GLY A 89 12.17 13.40 1.52
C GLY A 89 11.01 12.61 0.95
N SER A 90 10.52 13.12 -0.16
CA SER A 90 9.44 12.54 -0.95
C SER A 90 9.96 12.18 -2.33
N TYR A 91 9.57 11.03 -2.83
CA TYR A 91 9.94 10.53 -4.15
C TYR A 91 8.78 10.75 -5.12
N ASN A 92 9.06 11.40 -6.23
CA ASN A 92 8.11 11.60 -7.32
C ASN A 92 7.89 10.26 -8.06
N MET A 93 6.70 9.68 -7.92
CA MET A 93 6.33 8.40 -8.55
C MET A 93 5.76 8.59 -9.96
N GLY A 94 5.41 9.82 -10.33
CA GLY A 94 4.93 10.15 -11.64
C GLY A 94 3.69 11.01 -11.68
N GLN A 95 3.35 11.42 -12.88
CA GLN A 95 2.18 12.20 -13.19
C GLN A 95 0.92 11.34 -13.16
N LEU A 96 -0.08 11.76 -12.40
CA LEU A 96 -1.43 11.20 -12.44
C LEU A 96 -2.26 11.98 -13.46
N ARG A 97 -2.51 11.37 -14.61
CA ARG A 97 -3.31 12.00 -15.68
C ARG A 97 -4.78 11.68 -15.47
N LEU A 98 -5.61 12.72 -15.51
CA LEU A 98 -7.04 12.54 -15.43
C LEU A 98 -7.65 12.41 -16.83
N THR A 99 -8.69 11.57 -16.91
CA THR A 99 -9.62 11.53 -18.03
C THR A 99 -10.61 12.70 -17.97
N ASP A 100 -11.44 12.87 -19.00
CA ASP A 100 -12.52 13.85 -19.02
C ASP A 100 -13.56 13.59 -17.90
N GLU A 101 -13.68 12.32 -17.44
CA GLU A 101 -14.54 11.92 -16.34
C GLU A 101 -13.91 12.17 -14.95
N ARG A 102 -12.74 12.81 -14.91
CA ARG A 102 -11.98 13.09 -13.67
C ARG A 102 -11.57 11.84 -12.90
N THR A 103 -11.31 10.78 -13.64
CA THR A 103 -10.72 9.55 -13.14
C THR A 103 -9.27 9.45 -13.59
N GLY A 104 -8.45 8.74 -12.87
CA GLY A 104 -7.06 8.52 -13.23
C GLY A 104 -6.51 7.25 -12.62
N GLU A 105 -5.44 6.75 -13.20
CA GLU A 105 -4.74 5.57 -12.73
C GLU A 105 -3.23 5.77 -12.88
N LEU A 106 -2.48 5.29 -11.90
CA LEU A 106 -1.03 5.25 -11.94
C LEU A 106 -0.53 3.93 -11.34
N ASN A 107 0.30 3.23 -12.11
CA ASN A 107 1.00 2.03 -11.67
C ASN A 107 2.46 2.36 -11.41
N PHE A 108 2.99 1.96 -10.27
CA PHE A 108 4.39 2.18 -9.90
C PHE A 108 4.86 1.13 -8.90
N THR A 109 6.15 1.12 -8.60
CA THR A 109 6.75 0.21 -7.61
C THR A 109 7.39 0.99 -6.47
N SER A 110 7.40 0.43 -5.27
CA SER A 110 8.09 0.98 -4.12
C SER A 110 8.87 -0.11 -3.38
N PRO A 111 10.14 0.12 -3.06
CA PRO A 111 10.93 -0.79 -2.22
C PRO A 111 10.66 -0.58 -0.72
N PHE A 112 9.87 0.44 -0.35
CA PHE A 112 9.67 0.82 1.04
C PHE A 112 8.54 0.01 1.68
N PRO A 113 8.76 -0.69 2.81
CA PRO A 113 7.72 -1.48 3.46
C PRO A 113 6.64 -0.61 4.15
N ALA A 114 7.02 0.59 4.58
CA ALA A 114 6.15 1.58 5.21
C ALA A 114 6.41 2.97 4.64
N PHE A 115 5.36 3.68 4.27
CA PHE A 115 5.46 5.00 3.66
C PHE A 115 4.13 5.75 3.73
N GLU A 116 4.20 7.06 3.57
CA GLU A 116 3.02 7.87 3.22
C GLU A 116 2.97 8.03 1.69
N ILE A 117 1.80 7.77 1.11
CA ILE A 117 1.49 8.16 -0.28
C ILE A 117 0.67 9.44 -0.26
N VAL A 118 1.05 10.38 -1.11
CA VAL A 118 0.39 11.68 -1.23
C VAL A 118 0.18 12.01 -2.70
N VAL A 119 -0.98 12.57 -3.02
CA VAL A 119 -1.25 13.15 -4.35
C VAL A 119 -1.39 14.65 -4.17
N THR A 120 -0.61 15.42 -4.93
CA THR A 120 -0.62 16.88 -4.89
C THR A 120 -0.93 17.47 -6.26
N ALA A 121 -1.53 18.67 -6.28
CA ALA A 121 -1.60 19.47 -7.49
C ALA A 121 -0.28 20.24 -7.65
N GLU A 122 0.28 20.20 -8.86
CA GLU A 122 1.58 20.78 -9.18
C GLU A 122 1.53 21.63 -10.45
N VAL A 123 2.48 22.55 -10.57
CA VAL A 123 2.61 23.37 -11.78
C VAL A 123 3.14 22.58 -12.98
N GLU A 124 3.95 21.55 -12.72
CA GLU A 124 4.49 20.64 -13.72
C GLU A 124 4.79 19.25 -13.11
N PRO A 125 4.87 18.18 -13.93
CA PRO A 125 5.03 16.82 -13.41
C PRO A 125 6.45 16.49 -12.90
N THR A 126 7.43 17.33 -13.21
CA THR A 126 8.86 17.09 -12.92
C THR A 126 9.38 17.85 -11.70
N VAL A 127 8.48 18.45 -10.92
CA VAL A 127 8.86 19.11 -9.65
C VAL A 127 9.59 18.16 -8.71
N MET A 128 10.54 18.70 -7.95
CA MET A 128 11.43 17.91 -7.09
C MET A 128 10.91 17.71 -5.67
N ALA A 129 9.85 18.40 -5.29
CA ALA A 129 9.22 18.29 -3.99
C ALA A 129 7.71 18.57 -4.12
N PRO A 130 6.89 17.91 -3.28
CA PRO A 130 5.45 18.13 -3.29
C PRO A 130 5.10 19.56 -2.84
N SER A 131 4.10 20.14 -3.49
CA SER A 131 3.46 21.38 -3.03
C SER A 131 2.63 21.13 -1.77
N ASN A 132 2.09 22.19 -1.20
CA ASN A 132 1.13 22.12 -0.10
C ASN A 132 -0.33 21.83 -0.56
N GLN A 133 -0.56 21.69 -1.87
CA GLN A 133 -1.88 21.43 -2.45
C GLN A 133 -2.20 19.93 -2.45
N VAL A 134 -2.24 19.35 -1.26
CA VAL A 134 -2.55 17.93 -1.06
C VAL A 134 -4.02 17.67 -1.34
N VAL A 135 -4.31 16.71 -2.21
CA VAL A 135 -5.66 16.30 -2.59
C VAL A 135 -6.06 14.94 -2.00
N LEU A 136 -5.14 14.00 -1.94
CA LEU A 136 -5.31 12.67 -1.35
C LEU A 136 -4.05 12.28 -0.57
N ARG A 137 -4.23 11.53 0.52
CA ARG A 137 -3.10 10.95 1.29
C ARG A 137 -3.48 9.62 1.93
N ARG A 138 -2.49 8.79 2.18
CA ARG A 138 -2.64 7.57 2.97
C ARG A 138 -1.33 7.13 3.58
N GLN A 139 -1.36 6.77 4.86
CA GLN A 139 -0.27 6.05 5.50
C GLN A 139 -0.38 4.56 5.19
N VAL A 140 0.68 3.99 4.64
CA VAL A 140 0.81 2.55 4.38
C VAL A 140 1.75 1.95 5.41
N THR A 141 1.25 0.96 6.14
CA THR A 141 2.04 0.22 7.13
C THR A 141 2.36 -1.18 6.60
N PRO A 142 3.45 -1.83 7.07
CA PRO A 142 3.76 -3.19 6.67
C PRO A 142 2.58 -4.12 6.95
N GLY A 143 2.31 -5.04 6.04
CA GLY A 143 1.39 -6.14 6.30
C GLY A 143 1.94 -7.04 7.41
N ARG A 144 1.11 -7.39 8.37
CA ARG A 144 1.43 -8.42 9.37
C ARG A 144 1.15 -9.80 8.80
#